data_2dae4a3551147a96f56d3da0cec587c0
#
_entry.id   2dae4a3551147a96f56d3da0cec587c0
#
_cell.length_a   1.000
_cell.length_b   1.000
_cell.length_c   1.000
_cell.angle_alpha   90.00
_cell.angle_beta   90.00
_cell.angle_gamma   90.00
#
_symmetry.space_group_name_H-M   'P 1'
#
loop_
_entity.id
_entity.type
_entity.pdbx_description
1 polymer ?
#
loop_
_entity_poly.entity_id
_entity_poly.type
_entity_poly.pdbx_seq_one_letter_code
_entity_poly.pdbx_strand_id
1 'polypeptide(L)'
;MLWHVYLRKGTVLVPTVAKTDAGFFIDVEPVAVVESTNRQEIISAIKAAIGRGNPIVATPTRAEFPKPVVLKYANVKSWATFEKNAFCWTVKKNASAFELHSPRMNVPKPWEEGPVKIETFDTEAAIDILSCSIADQVRGTV
;
A
#
# COMPACT_ATOMS: atom_id res chain seq x y z
N MET A 1 8.26 10.44 1.09
CA MET A 1 6.87 10.10 0.74
C MET A 1 6.71 8.58 0.72
N LEU A 2 5.52 8.11 1.05
CA LEU A 2 5.28 6.69 1.23
C LEU A 2 3.83 6.33 0.89
N TRP A 3 3.62 5.18 0.23
CA TRP A 3 2.31 4.65 -0.09
C TRP A 3 2.28 3.14 0.11
N HIS A 4 1.07 2.59 0.31
CA HIS A 4 0.84 1.15 0.50
C HIS A 4 -0.14 0.61 -0.51
N VAL A 5 0.08 -0.63 -0.94
CA VAL A 5 -0.89 -1.42 -1.71
C VAL A 5 -1.04 -2.75 -1.01
N TYR A 6 -2.26 -3.10 -0.64
CA TYR A 6 -2.54 -4.36 0.06
C TYR A 6 -3.30 -5.32 -0.86
N LEU A 7 -2.94 -6.59 -0.78
CA LEU A 7 -3.71 -7.67 -1.39
C LEU A 7 -4.15 -8.63 -0.28
N ARG A 8 -5.46 -8.85 -0.18
CA ARG A 8 -6.02 -9.78 0.77
C ARG A 8 -7.20 -10.51 0.17
N LYS A 9 -7.11 -11.83 0.08
CA LYS A 9 -8.20 -12.71 -0.39
C LYS A 9 -8.84 -12.22 -1.69
N GLY A 10 -8.03 -11.94 -2.70
CA GLY A 10 -8.50 -11.52 -4.01
C GLY A 10 -8.93 -10.06 -4.13
N THR A 11 -8.80 -9.27 -3.07
CA THR A 11 -9.14 -7.85 -3.07
C THR A 11 -7.90 -7.00 -2.86
N VAL A 12 -7.73 -5.99 -3.71
CA VAL A 12 -6.66 -5.00 -3.59
C VAL A 12 -7.20 -3.75 -2.90
N LEU A 13 -6.50 -3.29 -1.89
CA LEU A 13 -6.83 -2.07 -1.15
C LEU A 13 -5.70 -1.07 -1.34
N VAL A 14 -6.04 0.12 -1.83
CA VAL A 14 -5.08 1.20 -2.03
C VAL A 14 -5.54 2.43 -1.24
N PRO A 15 -5.06 2.59 0.00
CA PRO A 15 -5.43 3.74 0.81
C PRO A 15 -4.69 5.00 0.37
N THR A 16 -5.22 6.14 0.77
CA THR A 16 -4.46 7.38 0.82
C THR A 16 -3.53 7.30 2.02
N VAL A 17 -2.29 7.71 1.88
CA VAL A 17 -1.34 7.73 3.00
C VAL A 17 -1.10 9.18 3.38
N ALA A 18 -1.49 9.54 4.60
CA ALA A 18 -1.24 10.86 5.15
C ALA A 18 0.04 10.86 5.99
N LYS A 19 0.65 12.02 6.11
CA LYS A 19 1.79 12.23 7.01
C LYS A 19 1.30 13.07 8.20
N THR A 20 1.54 12.60 9.41
CA THR A 20 1.20 13.37 10.59
C THR A 20 2.17 14.52 10.79
N ASP A 21 1.77 15.53 11.56
CA ASP A 21 2.66 16.63 11.92
C ASP A 21 3.84 16.18 12.81
N ALA A 22 3.72 15.04 13.47
CA ALA A 22 4.82 14.39 14.19
C ALA A 22 5.78 13.63 13.26
N GLY A 23 5.44 13.49 11.97
CA GLY A 23 6.34 12.96 10.94
C GLY A 23 6.18 11.48 10.60
N PHE A 24 5.16 10.79 11.10
CA PHE A 24 4.91 9.41 10.70
C PHE A 24 3.71 9.28 9.75
N PHE A 25 3.66 8.16 9.03
CA PHE A 25 2.65 7.91 8.00
C PHE A 25 1.52 7.06 8.52
N ILE A 26 0.28 7.41 8.13
CA ILE A 26 -0.92 6.62 8.46
C ILE A 26 -1.79 6.47 7.22
N ASP A 27 -2.41 5.31 7.07
CA ASP A 27 -3.38 5.07 6.01
C ASP A 27 -4.71 5.75 6.38
N VAL A 28 -5.27 6.49 5.44
CA VAL A 28 -6.52 7.25 5.62
C VAL A 28 -7.43 7.12 4.39
N GLU A 29 -8.66 7.63 4.51
CA GLU A 29 -9.56 7.76 3.38
C GLU A 29 -9.03 8.78 2.34
N PRO A 30 -9.36 8.64 1.06
CA PRO A 30 -10.13 7.55 0.46
C PRO A 30 -9.29 6.28 0.27
N VAL A 31 -9.97 5.12 0.32
CA VAL A 31 -9.38 3.82 0.05
C VAL A 31 -10.00 3.26 -1.22
N ALA A 32 -9.21 2.96 -2.22
CA ALA A 32 -9.68 2.26 -3.40
C ALA A 32 -9.79 0.76 -3.10
N VAL A 33 -10.91 0.16 -3.48
CA VAL A 33 -11.16 -1.27 -3.35
C VAL A 33 -11.32 -1.84 -4.75
N VAL A 34 -10.42 -2.72 -5.14
CA VAL A 34 -10.33 -3.23 -6.52
C VAL A 34 -10.21 -4.75 -6.49
N GLU A 35 -10.85 -5.42 -7.43
CA GLU A 35 -10.65 -6.85 -7.61
C GLU A 35 -9.25 -7.13 -8.14
N SER A 36 -8.59 -8.15 -7.60
CA SER A 36 -7.21 -8.51 -7.97
C SER A 36 -7.06 -8.91 -9.44
N THR A 37 -8.14 -9.27 -10.10
CA THR A 37 -8.16 -9.63 -11.52
C THR A 37 -8.24 -8.40 -12.44
N ASN A 38 -8.57 -7.23 -11.93
CA ASN A 38 -8.72 -6.02 -12.72
C ASN A 38 -7.43 -5.19 -12.74
N ARG A 39 -6.51 -5.57 -13.61
CA ARG A 39 -5.20 -4.95 -13.74
C ARG A 39 -5.27 -3.44 -13.96
N GLN A 40 -6.16 -3.00 -14.84
CA GLN A 40 -6.25 -1.58 -15.21
C GLN A 40 -6.74 -0.72 -14.05
N GLU A 41 -7.69 -1.21 -13.27
CA GLU A 41 -8.17 -0.49 -12.10
C GLU A 41 -7.12 -0.46 -10.97
N ILE A 42 -6.33 -1.52 -10.83
CA ILE A 42 -5.21 -1.54 -9.87
C ILE A 42 -4.22 -0.44 -10.23
N ILE A 43 -3.81 -0.35 -11.49
CA ILE A 43 -2.89 0.68 -11.97
C ILE A 43 -3.46 2.07 -11.71
N SER A 44 -4.72 2.30 -12.06
CA SER A 44 -5.40 3.59 -11.86
C SER A 44 -5.47 3.98 -10.40
N ALA A 45 -5.76 3.03 -9.52
CA ALA A 45 -5.84 3.26 -8.07
C ALA A 45 -4.48 3.65 -7.49
N ILE A 46 -3.40 2.99 -7.91
CA ILE A 46 -2.04 3.29 -7.47
C ILE A 46 -1.63 4.68 -7.93
N LYS A 47 -1.85 5.01 -9.21
CA LYS A 47 -1.54 6.33 -9.74
C LYS A 47 -2.31 7.43 -9.00
N ALA A 48 -3.58 7.21 -8.70
CA ALA A 48 -4.39 8.17 -7.97
C ALA A 48 -3.88 8.38 -6.55
N ALA A 49 -3.49 7.33 -5.85
CA ALA A 49 -2.93 7.42 -4.50
C ALA A 49 -1.61 8.20 -4.50
N ILE A 50 -0.71 7.91 -5.42
CA ILE A 50 0.55 8.64 -5.56
C ILE A 50 0.29 10.10 -5.92
N GLY A 51 -0.69 10.36 -6.79
CA GLY A 51 -1.08 11.72 -7.20
C GLY A 51 -1.61 12.56 -6.04
N ARG A 52 -2.25 11.96 -5.04
CA ARG A 52 -2.68 12.66 -3.82
C ARG A 52 -1.52 13.03 -2.91
N GLY A 53 -0.35 12.44 -3.10
CA GLY A 53 0.80 12.67 -2.25
C GLY A 53 0.60 12.12 -0.84
N ASN A 54 1.17 12.80 0.14
CA ASN A 54 0.98 12.49 1.57
C ASN A 54 0.42 13.74 2.26
N PRO A 55 -0.91 13.93 2.28
CA PRO A 55 -1.52 15.08 2.95
C PRO A 55 -1.10 15.16 4.41
N ILE A 56 -0.84 16.37 4.90
CA ILE A 56 -0.46 16.57 6.29
C ILE A 56 -1.73 16.60 7.14
N VAL A 57 -1.73 15.79 8.19
CA VAL A 57 -2.84 15.72 9.14
C VAL A 57 -2.32 15.89 10.57
N ALA A 58 -3.22 16.28 11.47
CA ALA A 58 -2.89 16.36 12.88
C ALA A 58 -2.54 14.97 13.42
N THR A 59 -1.53 14.89 14.28
CA THR A 59 -1.17 13.63 14.93
C THR A 59 -2.27 13.24 15.91
N PRO A 60 -2.91 12.06 15.76
CA PRO A 60 -3.91 11.61 16.71
C PRO A 60 -3.30 11.44 18.10
N THR A 61 -4.04 11.78 19.14
CA THR A 61 -3.64 11.46 20.50
C THR A 61 -3.72 9.94 20.72
N ARG A 62 -3.06 9.44 21.76
CA ARG A 62 -3.09 8.02 22.06
C ARG A 62 -4.51 7.47 22.23
N ALA A 63 -5.40 8.28 22.83
CA ALA A 63 -6.80 7.92 23.02
C ALA A 63 -7.62 7.99 21.72
N GLU A 64 -7.22 8.85 20.77
CA GLU A 64 -7.91 9.08 19.51
C GLU A 64 -7.30 8.30 18.34
N PHE A 65 -6.21 7.53 18.58
CA PHE A 65 -5.52 6.85 17.49
C PHE A 65 -6.48 5.86 16.82
N PRO A 66 -6.83 6.09 15.54
CA PRO A 66 -7.83 5.26 14.87
C PRO A 66 -7.27 3.87 14.58
N LYS A 67 -8.17 2.90 14.47
CA LYS A 67 -7.81 1.62 13.88
C LYS A 67 -7.40 1.83 12.43
N PRO A 68 -6.46 1.02 11.88
CA PRO A 68 -6.10 1.11 10.48
C PRO A 68 -7.34 1.10 9.57
N VAL A 69 -7.44 2.08 8.69
CA VAL A 69 -8.63 2.29 7.85
C VAL A 69 -8.96 1.09 6.96
N VAL A 70 -7.95 0.33 6.54
CA VAL A 70 -8.13 -0.83 5.68
C VAL A 70 -8.93 -1.96 6.33
N LEU A 71 -9.01 -2.00 7.67
CA LEU A 71 -9.74 -3.06 8.39
C LEU A 71 -11.22 -3.10 8.03
N LYS A 72 -11.86 -1.94 7.92
CA LYS A 72 -13.29 -1.90 7.58
C LYS A 72 -13.57 -2.37 6.14
N TYR A 73 -12.64 -2.11 5.23
CA TYR A 73 -12.77 -2.55 3.83
C TYR A 73 -12.47 -4.03 3.66
N ALA A 74 -11.68 -4.61 4.54
CA ALA A 74 -11.43 -6.05 4.60
C ALA A 74 -12.46 -6.79 5.46
N ASN A 75 -13.35 -6.07 6.13
CA ASN A 75 -14.37 -6.62 7.02
C ASN A 75 -13.77 -7.46 8.15
N VAL A 76 -12.71 -6.96 8.75
CA VAL A 76 -12.04 -7.57 9.91
C VAL A 76 -11.94 -6.57 11.05
N LYS A 77 -11.75 -7.06 12.27
CA LYS A 77 -11.78 -6.22 13.48
C LYS A 77 -10.40 -5.86 14.01
N SER A 78 -9.36 -6.60 13.62
CA SER A 78 -8.01 -6.38 14.13
C SER A 78 -6.96 -6.46 13.04
N TRP A 79 -5.85 -5.77 13.26
CA TRP A 79 -4.69 -5.83 12.38
C TRP A 79 -4.11 -7.25 12.31
N ALA A 80 -4.05 -7.96 13.43
CA ALA A 80 -3.55 -9.33 13.46
C ALA A 80 -4.35 -10.27 12.53
N THR A 81 -5.66 -10.11 12.49
CA THR A 81 -6.51 -10.86 11.56
C THR A 81 -6.26 -10.45 10.11
N PHE A 82 -6.11 -9.15 9.87
CA PHE A 82 -5.85 -8.62 8.53
C PHE A 82 -4.54 -9.17 7.97
N GLU A 83 -3.45 -9.03 8.71
CA GLU A 83 -2.11 -9.36 8.19
C GLU A 83 -1.90 -10.85 7.91
N LYS A 84 -2.63 -11.74 8.56
CA LYS A 84 -2.52 -13.18 8.32
C LYS A 84 -2.72 -13.59 6.86
N ASN A 85 -3.54 -12.85 6.13
CA ASN A 85 -3.90 -13.16 4.76
C ASN A 85 -3.59 -12.02 3.80
N ALA A 86 -2.77 -11.06 4.20
CA ALA A 86 -2.49 -9.86 3.43
C ALA A 86 -1.03 -9.80 2.98
N PHE A 87 -0.84 -9.27 1.78
CA PHE A 87 0.46 -8.86 1.27
C PHE A 87 0.48 -7.35 1.15
N CYS A 88 1.62 -6.72 1.38
CA CYS A 88 1.77 -5.28 1.27
C CYS A 88 2.96 -4.92 0.39
N TRP A 89 2.70 -4.17 -0.65
CA TRP A 89 3.72 -3.46 -1.42
C TRP A 89 3.86 -2.07 -0.84
N THR A 90 5.09 -1.65 -0.59
CA THR A 90 5.37 -0.30 -0.11
C THR A 90 6.12 0.47 -1.18
N VAL A 91 5.62 1.65 -1.52
CA VAL A 91 6.27 2.58 -2.44
C VAL A 91 6.82 3.73 -1.61
N LYS A 92 8.12 3.99 -1.73
CA LYS A 92 8.78 5.12 -1.09
C LYS A 92 9.33 6.05 -2.15
N LYS A 93 9.28 7.35 -1.90
CA LYS A 93 9.89 8.34 -2.77
C LYS A 93 10.84 9.21 -1.97
N ASN A 94 12.08 9.30 -2.42
CA ASN A 94 13.04 10.29 -1.98
C ASN A 94 13.17 11.40 -3.05
N ALA A 95 14.13 12.31 -2.90
CA ALA A 95 14.29 13.45 -3.79
C ALA A 95 14.52 13.08 -5.28
N SER A 96 15.06 11.90 -5.56
CA SER A 96 15.52 11.52 -6.90
C SER A 96 14.89 10.25 -7.47
N ALA A 97 14.26 9.40 -6.64
CA ALA A 97 13.83 8.10 -7.11
C ALA A 97 12.65 7.54 -6.31
N PHE A 98 11.93 6.61 -6.93
CA PHE A 98 10.96 5.74 -6.26
C PHE A 98 11.62 4.41 -5.92
N GLU A 99 11.31 3.86 -4.76
CA GLU A 99 11.66 2.50 -4.36
C GLU A 99 10.38 1.69 -4.19
N LEU A 100 10.33 0.54 -4.81
CA LEU A 100 9.25 -0.43 -4.65
C LEU A 100 9.75 -1.58 -3.78
N HIS A 101 9.12 -1.75 -2.63
CA HIS A 101 9.37 -2.86 -1.72
C HIS A 101 8.28 -3.90 -1.89
N SER A 102 8.62 -5.04 -2.48
CA SER A 102 7.68 -6.13 -2.75
C SER A 102 7.72 -7.16 -1.63
N PRO A 103 6.56 -7.67 -1.19
CA PRO A 103 6.51 -8.64 -0.10
C PRO A 103 7.02 -10.00 -0.54
N ARG A 104 7.45 -10.81 0.43
CA ARG A 104 7.77 -12.22 0.19
C ARG A 104 6.47 -12.99 0.03
N MET A 105 6.37 -13.69 -1.10
CA MET A 105 5.21 -14.53 -1.40
C MET A 105 5.44 -15.96 -0.92
N ASN A 106 4.36 -16.73 -0.77
CA ASN A 106 4.40 -18.16 -0.44
C ASN A 106 5.07 -18.48 0.90
N VAL A 107 5.04 -17.57 1.86
CA VAL A 107 5.48 -17.79 3.24
C VAL A 107 4.32 -17.54 4.19
N PRO A 108 4.28 -18.20 5.36
CA PRO A 108 3.16 -18.07 6.30
C PRO A 108 2.96 -16.67 6.86
N LYS A 109 4.05 -15.90 6.99
CA LYS A 109 4.03 -14.57 7.60
C LYS A 109 4.90 -13.61 6.80
N PRO A 110 4.41 -13.11 5.66
CA PRO A 110 5.19 -12.24 4.78
C PRO A 110 5.74 -11.00 5.47
N TRP A 111 5.02 -10.48 6.44
CA TRP A 111 5.38 -9.26 7.18
C TRP A 111 6.62 -9.42 8.05
N GLU A 112 6.80 -10.61 8.65
CA GLU A 112 7.93 -10.90 9.52
C GLU A 112 9.22 -11.12 8.71
N GLU A 113 9.08 -11.58 7.47
CA GLU A 113 10.21 -11.86 6.59
C GLU A 113 10.80 -10.59 5.95
N GLY A 114 10.05 -9.48 5.99
CA GLY A 114 10.43 -8.25 5.30
C GLY A 114 10.31 -8.35 3.77
N PRO A 115 10.70 -7.31 3.04
CA PRO A 115 10.60 -7.31 1.58
C PRO A 115 11.59 -8.29 0.97
N VAL A 116 11.12 -9.03 -0.05
CA VAL A 116 11.98 -9.97 -0.80
C VAL A 116 12.72 -9.26 -1.92
N LYS A 117 12.18 -8.15 -2.39
CA LYS A 117 12.71 -7.41 -3.53
C LYS A 117 12.54 -5.92 -3.33
N ILE A 118 13.61 -5.18 -3.59
CA ILE A 118 13.60 -3.72 -3.59
C ILE A 118 14.06 -3.28 -4.98
N GLU A 119 13.19 -2.56 -5.69
CA GLU A 119 13.48 -2.02 -7.01
C GLU A 119 13.49 -0.51 -6.96
N THR A 120 14.43 0.11 -7.68
CA THR A 120 14.56 1.57 -7.77
C THR A 120 14.19 2.04 -9.17
N PHE A 121 13.38 3.10 -9.23
CA PHE A 121 12.94 3.74 -10.47
C PHE A 121 13.26 5.22 -10.39
N ASP A 122 14.04 5.74 -11.31
CA ASP A 122 14.62 7.09 -11.24
C ASP A 122 14.13 8.06 -12.32
N THR A 123 13.03 7.75 -13.00
CA THR A 123 12.48 8.57 -14.09
C THR A 123 11.07 9.04 -13.80
N GLU A 124 10.59 10.05 -14.57
CA GLU A 124 9.19 10.47 -14.52
C GLU A 124 8.22 9.35 -14.92
N ALA A 125 8.66 8.43 -15.77
CA ALA A 125 7.89 7.25 -16.16
C ALA A 125 7.81 6.20 -15.04
N ALA A 126 8.51 6.39 -13.93
CA ALA A 126 8.58 5.44 -12.83
C ALA A 126 7.20 5.05 -12.29
N ILE A 127 6.28 6.02 -12.18
CA ILE A 127 4.92 5.75 -11.65
C ILE A 127 4.20 4.73 -12.51
N ASP A 128 4.27 4.85 -13.84
CA ASP A 128 3.66 3.89 -14.75
C ASP A 128 4.31 2.51 -14.62
N ILE A 129 5.63 2.47 -14.62
CA ILE A 129 6.40 1.22 -14.55
C ILE A 129 6.14 0.48 -13.23
N LEU A 130 6.24 1.20 -12.09
CA LEU A 130 6.03 0.57 -10.80
C LEU A 130 4.58 0.12 -10.59
N SER A 131 3.61 0.90 -11.08
CA SER A 131 2.20 0.53 -10.99
C SER A 131 1.90 -0.74 -11.78
N CYS A 132 2.46 -0.86 -12.97
CA CYS A 132 2.37 -2.07 -13.78
C CYS A 132 3.05 -3.26 -13.09
N SER A 133 4.22 -3.05 -12.50
CA SER A 133 4.94 -4.10 -11.77
C SER A 133 4.12 -4.63 -10.60
N ILE A 134 3.53 -3.75 -9.80
CA ILE A 134 2.67 -4.15 -8.69
C ILE A 134 1.45 -4.93 -9.20
N ALA A 135 0.77 -4.42 -10.22
CA ALA A 135 -0.40 -5.08 -10.78
C ALA A 135 -0.08 -6.48 -11.31
N ASP A 136 1.06 -6.65 -11.96
CA ASP A 136 1.50 -7.95 -12.47
C ASP A 136 1.86 -8.91 -11.33
N GLN A 137 2.51 -8.43 -10.26
CA GLN A 137 2.81 -9.23 -9.08
C GLN A 137 1.53 -9.66 -8.37
N VAL A 138 0.55 -8.77 -8.23
CA VAL A 138 -0.77 -9.09 -7.65
C VAL A 138 -1.44 -10.21 -8.43
N ARG A 139 -1.47 -10.12 -9.74
CA ARG A 139 -2.07 -11.16 -10.60
C ARG A 139 -1.36 -12.49 -10.51
N GLY A 140 -0.05 -12.48 -10.35
CA GLY A 140 0.72 -13.70 -10.18
C GLY A 140 0.51 -14.40 -8.84
N THR A 141 -0.13 -13.72 -7.87
CA THR A 141 -0.36 -14.22 -6.52
C THR A 141 -1.72 -14.92 -6.37
N VAL A 142 -2.68 -14.58 -7.18
CA VAL A 142 -4.07 -15.12 -7.12
C VAL A 142 -4.33 -16.27 -8.07
#